data_93d37cba269e13036dcfc42c98828565
#
_entry.id   93d37cba269e13036dcfc42c98828565
#
_cell.length_a   1.000
_cell.length_b   1.000
_cell.length_c   1.000
_cell.angle_alpha   90.00
_cell.angle_beta   90.00
_cell.angle_gamma   90.00
#
_symmetry.space_group_name_H-M   'P 1'
#
loop_
_entity.id
_entity.type
_entity.pdbx_description
1 polymer ?
#
loop_
_entity_poly.entity_id
_entity_poly.type
_entity_poly.pdbx_seq_one_letter_code
_entity_poly.pdbx_strand_id
1 'polypeptide(L)'
;FSWRYTFALIAVFNVAVFLAIFCWVPTLYDRASTRLREQFRFLASPAPWLIFAATMFGNAGVFAWFSYIKPFMLNVSGFAESKMMLIMMLAGLGMVVGNLFSGKISGRYSPLRIAAMTDGVIAVTLLLIFAFGEHKVASLALAFLCCAGLFALSAPLQILLLQNAKGGEMLGAAGGQIAFNLGSAIGAFCGGMMIAQGFGWNSVALPAAALSFLAMSALLIYGCHQRRQAY
;
A
#
# COMPACT_ATOMS: atom_id res chain seq x y z
N PHE A 1 -2.31 3.12 30.70
CA PHE A 1 -2.48 4.26 29.78
C PHE A 1 -3.80 4.08 29.02
N SER A 2 -4.68 5.09 29.07
CA SER A 2 -5.95 5.07 28.35
C SER A 2 -5.71 5.42 26.86
N TRP A 3 -6.44 4.78 25.95
CA TRP A 3 -6.46 5.11 24.50
C TRP A 3 -6.68 6.62 24.23
N ARG A 4 -7.35 7.32 25.14
CA ARG A 4 -7.59 8.78 25.06
C ARG A 4 -6.30 9.59 25.02
N TYR A 5 -5.26 9.18 25.77
CA TYR A 5 -3.95 9.87 25.75
C TYR A 5 -3.25 9.71 24.41
N THR A 6 -3.41 8.58 23.74
CA THR A 6 -2.87 8.35 22.40
C THR A 6 -3.50 9.32 21.40
N PHE A 7 -4.82 9.47 21.41
CA PHE A 7 -5.49 10.42 20.53
C PHE A 7 -5.16 11.88 20.87
N ALA A 8 -5.03 12.23 22.15
CA ALA A 8 -4.61 13.56 22.58
C ALA A 8 -3.18 13.88 22.07
N LEU A 9 -2.25 12.93 22.19
CA LEU A 9 -0.88 13.08 21.68
C LEU A 9 -0.86 13.28 20.15
N ILE A 10 -1.64 12.48 19.42
CA ILE A 10 -1.77 12.62 17.95
C ILE A 10 -2.35 14.01 17.62
N ALA A 11 -3.37 14.48 18.34
CA ALA A 11 -3.97 15.80 18.10
C ALA A 11 -2.95 16.93 18.34
N VAL A 12 -2.20 16.88 19.44
CA VAL A 12 -1.14 17.86 19.74
C VAL A 12 -0.08 17.86 18.63
N PHE A 13 0.35 16.68 18.19
CA PHE A 13 1.34 16.57 17.09
C PHE A 13 0.81 17.16 15.78
N ASN A 14 -0.45 16.88 15.42
CA ASN A 14 -1.07 17.45 14.21
C ASN A 14 -1.20 18.97 14.28
N VAL A 15 -1.56 19.52 15.45
CA VAL A 15 -1.59 20.98 15.65
C VAL A 15 -0.19 21.57 15.49
N ALA A 16 0.85 20.94 16.04
CA ALA A 16 2.23 21.41 15.88
C ALA A 16 2.66 21.40 14.39
N VAL A 17 2.35 20.32 13.66
CA VAL A 17 2.61 20.24 12.21
C VAL A 17 1.84 21.30 11.43
N PHE A 18 0.57 21.53 11.77
CA PHE A 18 -0.24 22.59 11.15
C PHE A 18 0.38 23.97 11.35
N LEU A 19 0.79 24.29 12.57
CA LEU A 19 1.45 25.56 12.89
C LEU A 19 2.79 25.70 12.16
N ALA A 20 3.57 24.62 12.08
CA ALA A 20 4.83 24.61 11.34
C ALA A 20 4.61 24.90 9.84
N ILE A 21 3.61 24.26 9.22
CA ILE A 21 3.25 24.52 7.82
C ILE A 21 2.81 25.98 7.65
N PHE A 22 1.96 26.48 8.53
CA PHE A 22 1.45 27.84 8.46
C PHE A 22 2.57 28.90 8.59
N CYS A 23 3.58 28.63 9.44
CA CYS A 23 4.68 29.57 9.69
C CYS A 23 5.80 29.48 8.64
N TRP A 24 6.06 28.29 8.08
CA TRP A 24 7.26 28.06 7.27
C TRP A 24 6.98 27.85 5.78
N VAL A 25 5.77 27.48 5.40
CA VAL A 25 5.46 27.29 3.97
C VAL A 25 5.06 28.64 3.36
N PRO A 26 5.82 29.17 2.39
CA PRO A 26 5.45 30.41 1.71
C PRO A 26 4.19 30.20 0.88
N THR A 27 3.38 31.25 0.78
CA THR A 27 2.21 31.24 -0.08
C THR A 27 2.64 31.19 -1.54
N LEU A 28 2.45 30.03 -2.17
CA LEU A 28 2.72 29.85 -3.60
C LEU A 28 1.49 30.37 -4.37
N TYR A 29 1.66 31.50 -5.06
CA TYR A 29 0.67 31.94 -6.02
C TYR A 29 0.81 31.10 -7.29
N ASP A 30 -0.06 30.12 -7.46
CA ASP A 30 -0.16 29.35 -8.70
C ASP A 30 -0.75 30.25 -9.80
N ARG A 31 0.12 30.70 -10.71
CA ARG A 31 -0.28 31.55 -11.86
C ARG A 31 -0.99 30.77 -12.97
N ALA A 32 -0.99 29.47 -12.91
CA ALA A 32 -1.64 28.59 -13.88
C ALA A 32 -2.88 27.96 -13.27
N SER A 33 -4.00 28.68 -13.24
CA SER A 33 -5.29 28.05 -13.01
C SER A 33 -5.66 27.20 -14.24
N THR A 34 -5.11 26.00 -14.32
CA THR A 34 -5.57 25.00 -15.27
C THR A 34 -7.06 24.74 -15.03
N ARG A 35 -7.89 24.93 -16.08
CA ARG A 35 -9.33 24.69 -15.98
C ARG A 35 -9.56 23.28 -15.46
N LEU A 36 -10.46 23.09 -14.51
CA LEU A 36 -10.80 21.76 -13.96
C LEU A 36 -10.99 20.70 -15.03
N ARG A 37 -11.61 21.07 -16.15
CA ARG A 37 -11.80 20.17 -17.29
C ARG A 37 -10.48 19.65 -17.89
N GLU A 38 -9.43 20.46 -17.91
CA GLU A 38 -8.10 20.08 -18.41
C GLU A 38 -7.41 19.12 -17.42
N GLN A 39 -7.62 19.33 -16.13
CA GLN A 39 -7.11 18.43 -15.09
C GLN A 39 -7.72 17.03 -15.16
N PHE A 40 -8.97 16.88 -15.60
CA PHE A 40 -9.62 15.57 -15.81
C PHE A 40 -9.23 14.88 -17.12
N ARG A 41 -8.55 15.57 -18.03
CA ARG A 41 -8.22 15.05 -19.36
C ARG A 41 -7.35 13.78 -19.31
N PHE A 42 -6.48 13.66 -18.32
CA PHE A 42 -5.63 12.47 -18.18
C PHE A 42 -6.44 11.20 -17.91
N LEU A 43 -7.63 11.29 -17.30
CA LEU A 43 -8.53 10.14 -17.07
C LEU A 43 -9.16 9.60 -18.36
N ALA A 44 -9.05 10.32 -19.47
CA ALA A 44 -9.54 9.83 -20.76
C ALA A 44 -8.67 8.70 -21.37
N SER A 45 -7.43 8.52 -20.85
CA SER A 45 -6.55 7.42 -21.27
C SER A 45 -6.68 6.22 -20.32
N PRO A 46 -6.43 4.98 -20.79
CA PRO A 46 -6.50 3.79 -19.94
C PRO A 46 -5.34 3.68 -18.93
N ALA A 47 -4.23 4.38 -19.17
CA ALA A 47 -3.02 4.28 -18.36
C ALA A 47 -3.22 4.63 -16.86
N PRO A 48 -3.83 5.77 -16.48
CA PRO A 48 -4.09 6.09 -15.08
C PRO A 48 -5.00 5.07 -14.39
N TRP A 49 -6.00 4.54 -15.09
CA TRP A 49 -6.91 3.55 -14.53
C TRP A 49 -6.21 2.23 -14.20
N LEU A 50 -5.26 1.79 -15.02
CA LEU A 50 -4.44 0.62 -14.74
C LEU A 50 -3.55 0.85 -13.51
N ILE A 51 -3.00 2.06 -13.34
CA ILE A 51 -2.18 2.40 -12.18
C ILE A 51 -3.05 2.52 -10.93
N PHE A 52 -4.25 3.12 -11.02
CA PHE A 52 -5.20 3.15 -9.91
C PHE A 52 -5.64 1.73 -9.50
N ALA A 53 -5.94 0.85 -10.46
CA ALA A 53 -6.27 -0.54 -10.20
C ALA A 53 -5.10 -1.27 -9.52
N ALA A 54 -3.87 -1.09 -9.99
CA ALA A 54 -2.69 -1.65 -9.35
C ALA A 54 -2.50 -1.13 -7.93
N THR A 55 -2.67 0.17 -7.70
CA THR A 55 -2.61 0.78 -6.36
C THR A 55 -3.67 0.21 -5.44
N MET A 56 -4.91 0.09 -5.93
CA MET A 56 -6.04 -0.43 -5.17
C MET A 56 -5.84 -1.91 -4.83
N PHE A 57 -5.53 -2.75 -5.81
CA PHE A 57 -5.37 -4.19 -5.59
C PHE A 57 -4.10 -4.55 -4.82
N GLY A 58 -2.97 -3.85 -5.06
CA GLY A 58 -1.72 -4.05 -4.32
C GLY A 58 -1.89 -3.74 -2.84
N ASN A 59 -2.55 -2.62 -2.54
CA ASN A 59 -2.87 -2.27 -1.17
C ASN A 59 -3.90 -3.23 -0.56
N ALA A 60 -4.94 -3.61 -1.32
CA ALA A 60 -5.94 -4.57 -0.88
C ALA A 60 -5.32 -5.93 -0.53
N GLY A 61 -4.34 -6.40 -1.31
CA GLY A 61 -3.63 -7.63 -1.03
C GLY A 61 -3.01 -7.65 0.36
N VAL A 62 -2.20 -6.64 0.68
CA VAL A 62 -1.57 -6.59 2.00
C VAL A 62 -2.59 -6.38 3.11
N PHE A 63 -3.57 -5.47 2.92
CA PHE A 63 -4.57 -5.17 3.95
C PHE A 63 -5.54 -6.32 4.21
N ALA A 64 -5.77 -7.23 3.26
CA ALA A 64 -6.56 -8.43 3.49
C ALA A 64 -5.97 -9.31 4.61
N TRP A 65 -4.63 -9.39 4.69
CA TRP A 65 -3.94 -10.10 5.75
C TRP A 65 -3.60 -9.21 6.96
N PHE A 66 -3.09 -7.98 6.70
CA PHE A 66 -2.61 -7.08 7.75
C PHE A 66 -3.72 -6.68 8.74
N SER A 67 -4.95 -6.51 8.28
CA SER A 67 -6.10 -6.20 9.16
C SER A 67 -6.36 -7.28 10.21
N TYR A 68 -5.93 -8.50 9.92
CA TYR A 68 -6.11 -9.68 10.80
C TYR A 68 -4.79 -10.20 11.37
N ILE A 69 -3.71 -9.38 11.35
CA ILE A 69 -2.39 -9.80 11.82
C ILE A 69 -2.40 -10.24 13.28
N LYS A 70 -3.15 -9.52 14.17
CA LYS A 70 -3.24 -9.90 15.59
C LYS A 70 -3.86 -11.29 15.77
N PRO A 71 -5.10 -11.57 15.33
CA PRO A 71 -5.69 -12.89 15.47
C PRO A 71 -4.90 -13.98 14.72
N PHE A 72 -4.27 -13.66 13.58
CA PHE A 72 -3.40 -14.58 12.86
C PHE A 72 -2.19 -14.97 13.74
N MET A 73 -1.46 -14.01 14.29
CA MET A 73 -0.29 -14.28 15.14
C MET A 73 -0.63 -15.03 16.42
N LEU A 74 -1.81 -14.78 17.01
CA LEU A 74 -2.25 -15.49 18.20
C LEU A 74 -2.70 -16.92 17.90
N ASN A 75 -3.57 -17.11 16.90
CA ASN A 75 -4.29 -18.37 16.68
C ASN A 75 -3.58 -19.31 15.68
N VAL A 76 -2.80 -18.78 14.74
CA VAL A 76 -2.07 -19.57 13.74
C VAL A 76 -0.62 -19.76 14.16
N SER A 77 0.09 -18.66 14.43
CA SER A 77 1.50 -18.73 14.81
C SER A 77 1.75 -19.06 16.28
N GLY A 78 0.71 -19.02 17.13
CA GLY A 78 0.79 -19.39 18.56
C GLY A 78 1.65 -18.47 19.41
N PHE A 79 1.64 -17.16 19.11
CA PHE A 79 2.29 -16.15 19.97
C PHE A 79 1.43 -15.80 21.16
N ALA A 80 2.05 -15.49 22.30
CA ALA A 80 1.35 -14.94 23.47
C ALA A 80 0.96 -13.47 23.21
N GLU A 81 -0.17 -13.04 23.78
CA GLU A 81 -0.67 -11.67 23.63
C GLU A 81 0.34 -10.62 24.11
N SER A 82 1.15 -10.93 25.14
CA SER A 82 2.23 -10.07 25.63
C SER A 82 3.32 -9.75 24.59
N LYS A 83 3.46 -10.56 23.55
CA LYS A 83 4.43 -10.34 22.45
C LYS A 83 3.86 -9.48 21.32
N MET A 84 2.57 -9.21 21.29
CA MET A 84 1.93 -8.48 20.16
C MET A 84 2.50 -7.09 19.96
N MET A 85 2.87 -6.37 21.02
CA MET A 85 3.52 -5.07 20.90
C MET A 85 4.82 -5.15 20.11
N LEU A 86 5.67 -6.14 20.41
CA LEU A 86 6.94 -6.35 19.70
C LEU A 86 6.72 -6.74 18.23
N ILE A 87 5.71 -7.57 17.96
CA ILE A 87 5.34 -7.98 16.60
C ILE A 87 4.87 -6.76 15.78
N MET A 88 4.03 -5.89 16.37
CA MET A 88 3.60 -4.66 15.70
C MET A 88 4.75 -3.68 15.47
N MET A 89 5.70 -3.58 16.42
CA MET A 89 6.91 -2.80 16.22
C MET A 89 7.77 -3.34 15.06
N LEU A 90 7.91 -4.67 14.96
CA LEU A 90 8.63 -5.32 13.86
C LEU A 90 7.95 -5.05 12.51
N ALA A 91 6.62 -5.14 12.46
CA ALA A 91 5.83 -4.80 11.27
C ALA A 91 6.04 -3.33 10.86
N GLY A 92 6.00 -2.41 11.82
CA GLY A 92 6.28 -0.99 11.59
C GLY A 92 7.71 -0.73 11.11
N LEU A 93 8.72 -1.42 11.65
CA LEU A 93 10.09 -1.37 11.15
C LEU A 93 10.19 -1.86 9.70
N GLY A 94 9.45 -2.92 9.36
CA GLY A 94 9.33 -3.38 7.97
C GLY A 94 8.83 -2.26 7.05
N MET A 95 7.76 -1.56 7.45
CA MET A 95 7.21 -0.45 6.68
C MET A 95 8.23 0.67 6.45
N VAL A 96 9.00 1.04 7.49
CA VAL A 96 10.06 2.06 7.39
C VAL A 96 11.16 1.60 6.43
N VAL A 97 11.64 0.37 6.58
CA VAL A 97 12.70 -0.19 5.70
C VAL A 97 12.21 -0.24 4.25
N GLY A 98 10.99 -0.71 4.02
CA GLY A 98 10.39 -0.79 2.69
C GLY A 98 10.30 0.57 2.01
N ASN A 99 9.85 1.59 2.74
CA ASN A 99 9.72 2.95 2.23
C ASN A 99 11.10 3.56 1.87
N LEU A 100 12.08 3.45 2.77
CA LEU A 100 13.43 3.96 2.53
C LEU A 100 14.11 3.26 1.35
N PHE A 101 13.98 1.93 1.28
CA PHE A 101 14.55 1.13 0.20
C PHE A 101 13.92 1.49 -1.15
N SER A 102 12.62 1.58 -1.20
CA SER A 102 11.86 1.94 -2.41
C SER A 102 12.19 3.35 -2.88
N GLY A 103 12.25 4.34 -1.98
CA GLY A 103 12.62 5.70 -2.31
C GLY A 103 14.02 5.78 -2.95
N LYS A 104 14.99 5.04 -2.39
CA LYS A 104 16.37 4.99 -2.92
C LYS A 104 16.45 4.34 -4.31
N ILE A 105 15.67 3.27 -4.52
CA ILE A 105 15.71 2.52 -5.79
C ILE A 105 14.90 3.19 -6.88
N SER A 106 13.80 3.87 -6.55
CA SER A 106 12.92 4.55 -7.52
C SER A 106 13.63 5.67 -8.30
N GLY A 107 14.73 6.20 -7.78
CA GLY A 107 15.58 7.15 -8.50
C GLY A 107 16.55 6.52 -9.53
N ARG A 108 16.72 5.17 -9.49
CA ARG A 108 17.70 4.47 -10.35
C ARG A 108 17.07 3.54 -11.37
N TYR A 109 15.90 3.00 -11.08
CA TYR A 109 15.22 2.00 -11.91
C TYR A 109 13.83 2.48 -12.31
N SER A 110 13.27 1.86 -13.35
CA SER A 110 11.91 2.15 -13.80
C SER A 110 10.90 1.90 -12.67
N PRO A 111 10.08 2.91 -12.30
CA PRO A 111 9.06 2.77 -11.26
C PRO A 111 8.08 1.62 -11.54
N LEU A 112 7.75 1.38 -12.81
CA LEU A 112 6.91 0.27 -13.23
C LEU A 112 7.50 -1.09 -12.85
N ARG A 113 8.80 -1.29 -13.11
CA ARG A 113 9.47 -2.56 -12.77
C ARG A 113 9.52 -2.78 -11.26
N ILE A 114 9.85 -1.72 -10.51
CA ILE A 114 9.90 -1.79 -9.05
C ILE A 114 8.53 -2.16 -8.51
N ALA A 115 7.47 -1.47 -8.93
CA ALA A 115 6.12 -1.75 -8.46
C ALA A 115 5.68 -3.18 -8.80
N ALA A 116 5.83 -3.62 -10.05
CA ALA A 116 5.44 -4.96 -10.47
C ALA A 116 6.23 -6.07 -9.74
N MET A 117 7.54 -5.90 -9.54
CA MET A 117 8.36 -6.84 -8.78
C MET A 117 7.95 -6.87 -7.31
N THR A 118 7.67 -5.72 -6.72
CA THR A 118 7.24 -5.61 -5.31
C THR A 118 5.89 -6.30 -5.10
N ASP A 119 4.90 -6.08 -5.99
CA ASP A 119 3.61 -6.79 -5.92
C ASP A 119 3.78 -8.30 -6.07
N GLY A 120 4.67 -8.75 -6.97
CA GLY A 120 5.02 -10.16 -7.11
C GLY A 120 5.64 -10.75 -5.84
N VAL A 121 6.57 -10.02 -5.22
CA VAL A 121 7.18 -10.42 -3.94
C VAL A 121 6.13 -10.49 -2.84
N ILE A 122 5.23 -9.51 -2.74
CA ILE A 122 4.13 -9.51 -1.78
C ILE A 122 3.23 -10.73 -1.98
N ALA A 123 2.83 -11.02 -3.22
CA ALA A 123 1.97 -12.16 -3.54
C ALA A 123 2.61 -13.48 -3.12
N VAL A 124 3.89 -13.69 -3.44
CA VAL A 124 4.65 -14.86 -3.00
C VAL A 124 4.78 -14.92 -1.48
N THR A 125 5.08 -13.78 -0.84
CA THR A 125 5.17 -13.69 0.62
C THR A 125 3.85 -14.10 1.29
N LEU A 126 2.71 -13.68 0.76
CA LEU A 126 1.39 -14.04 1.29
C LEU A 126 1.08 -15.52 1.11
N LEU A 127 1.48 -16.13 -0.02
CA LEU A 127 1.40 -17.58 -0.20
C LEU A 127 2.30 -18.33 0.80
N LEU A 128 3.50 -17.82 1.05
CA LEU A 128 4.40 -18.39 2.06
C LEU A 128 3.85 -18.22 3.49
N ILE A 129 3.16 -17.11 3.78
CA ILE A 129 2.42 -16.92 5.04
C ILE A 129 1.34 -17.99 5.19
N PHE A 130 0.60 -18.27 4.13
CA PHE A 130 -0.39 -19.37 4.14
C PHE A 130 0.25 -20.73 4.43
N ALA A 131 1.39 -21.03 3.80
CA ALA A 131 2.05 -22.32 3.92
C ALA A 131 2.85 -22.51 5.23
N PHE A 132 3.49 -21.46 5.72
CA PHE A 132 4.44 -21.52 6.83
C PHE A 132 4.07 -20.66 8.04
N GLY A 133 2.87 -20.09 8.06
CA GLY A 133 2.40 -19.16 9.10
C GLY A 133 2.36 -19.78 10.52
N GLU A 134 2.31 -21.10 10.64
CA GLU A 134 2.38 -21.83 11.91
C GLU A 134 3.77 -21.76 12.56
N HIS A 135 4.83 -21.59 11.76
CA HIS A 135 6.19 -21.48 12.27
C HIS A 135 6.49 -20.06 12.74
N LYS A 136 6.70 -19.87 14.04
CA LYS A 136 6.90 -18.54 14.67
C LYS A 136 7.95 -17.68 13.98
N VAL A 137 9.12 -18.24 13.68
CA VAL A 137 10.22 -17.47 13.05
C VAL A 137 9.86 -17.10 11.62
N ALA A 138 9.31 -18.03 10.85
CA ALA A 138 8.89 -17.80 9.47
C ALA A 138 7.79 -16.74 9.41
N SER A 139 6.78 -16.82 10.28
CA SER A 139 5.67 -15.86 10.29
C SER A 139 6.13 -14.45 10.62
N LEU A 140 7.10 -14.28 11.54
CA LEU A 140 7.69 -12.95 11.83
C LEU A 140 8.47 -12.38 10.64
N ALA A 141 9.33 -13.19 10.03
CA ALA A 141 10.11 -12.76 8.87
C ALA A 141 9.22 -12.39 7.67
N LEU A 142 8.20 -13.22 7.40
CA LEU A 142 7.24 -12.99 6.33
C LEU A 142 6.33 -11.79 6.63
N ALA A 143 5.92 -11.59 7.88
CA ALA A 143 5.18 -10.40 8.29
C ALA A 143 5.99 -9.12 8.07
N PHE A 144 7.26 -9.12 8.46
CA PHE A 144 8.17 -8.01 8.21
C PHE A 144 8.30 -7.73 6.70
N LEU A 145 8.50 -8.76 5.88
CA LEU A 145 8.65 -8.63 4.43
C LEU A 145 7.36 -8.14 3.76
N CYS A 146 6.20 -8.65 4.18
CA CYS A 146 4.90 -8.22 3.68
C CYS A 146 4.65 -6.73 3.99
N CYS A 147 4.92 -6.30 5.23
CA CYS A 147 4.77 -4.90 5.65
C CYS A 147 5.80 -3.98 4.96
N ALA A 148 7.02 -4.47 4.72
CA ALA A 148 8.02 -3.74 3.93
C ALA A 148 7.54 -3.55 2.48
N GLY A 149 6.98 -4.59 1.87
CA GLY A 149 6.41 -4.54 0.52
C GLY A 149 5.31 -3.49 0.38
N LEU A 150 4.39 -3.40 1.37
CA LEU A 150 3.30 -2.44 1.36
C LEU A 150 3.79 -0.99 1.16
N PHE A 151 4.77 -0.57 1.94
CA PHE A 151 5.31 0.78 1.84
C PHE A 151 6.33 0.94 0.70
N ALA A 152 6.95 -0.15 0.27
CA ALA A 152 7.81 -0.14 -0.92
C ALA A 152 7.04 0.14 -2.22
N LEU A 153 5.74 -0.12 -2.28
CA LEU A 153 4.87 0.23 -3.41
C LEU A 153 4.56 1.71 -3.50
N SER A 154 4.57 2.44 -2.39
CA SER A 154 4.08 3.81 -2.30
C SER A 154 4.80 4.76 -3.27
N ALA A 155 6.13 4.82 -3.22
CA ALA A 155 6.91 5.74 -4.05
C ALA A 155 6.81 5.45 -5.56
N PRO A 156 7.01 4.22 -6.05
CA PRO A 156 6.96 3.94 -7.48
C PRO A 156 5.55 4.14 -8.07
N LEU A 157 4.49 3.78 -7.37
CA LEU A 157 3.13 4.00 -7.83
C LEU A 157 2.79 5.49 -7.90
N GLN A 158 3.21 6.29 -6.90
CA GLN A 158 3.04 7.74 -6.91
C GLN A 158 3.77 8.39 -8.08
N ILE A 159 5.01 7.97 -8.36
CA ILE A 159 5.78 8.45 -9.51
C ILE A 159 5.07 8.11 -10.82
N LEU A 160 4.59 6.88 -10.98
CA LEU A 160 3.83 6.47 -12.18
C LEU A 160 2.58 7.32 -12.38
N LEU A 161 1.83 7.59 -11.31
CA LEU A 161 0.64 8.44 -11.37
C LEU A 161 0.98 9.85 -11.83
N LEU A 162 1.99 10.48 -11.22
CA LEU A 162 2.43 11.84 -11.59
C LEU A 162 2.94 11.91 -13.03
N GLN A 163 3.69 10.91 -13.50
CA GLN A 163 4.17 10.84 -14.88
C GLN A 163 3.03 10.74 -15.91
N ASN A 164 1.92 10.12 -15.54
CA ASN A 164 0.76 9.92 -16.43
C ASN A 164 -0.33 10.98 -16.25
N ALA A 165 -0.25 11.82 -15.21
CA ALA A 165 -1.25 12.83 -14.89
C ALA A 165 -0.81 14.24 -15.31
N LYS A 166 -0.08 14.39 -16.44
CA LYS A 166 0.40 15.69 -16.92
C LYS A 166 -0.73 16.70 -17.07
N GLY A 167 -0.62 17.83 -16.35
CA GLY A 167 -1.64 18.88 -16.26
C GLY A 167 -2.79 18.56 -15.28
N GLY A 168 -2.74 17.44 -14.57
CA GLY A 168 -3.68 17.01 -13.54
C GLY A 168 -2.96 16.30 -12.37
N GLU A 169 -1.73 16.70 -12.07
CA GLU A 169 -0.87 16.03 -11.09
C GLU A 169 -1.54 15.96 -9.70
N MET A 170 -2.23 17.04 -9.31
CA MET A 170 -2.95 17.10 -8.04
C MET A 170 -4.10 16.08 -8.00
N LEU A 171 -4.88 15.96 -9.08
CA LEU A 171 -5.94 14.95 -9.19
C LEU A 171 -5.38 13.53 -9.30
N GLY A 172 -4.24 13.35 -9.98
CA GLY A 172 -3.53 12.07 -10.03
C GLY A 172 -3.12 11.60 -8.64
N ALA A 173 -2.50 12.49 -7.85
CA ALA A 173 -2.10 12.20 -6.47
C ALA A 173 -3.31 11.91 -5.56
N ALA A 174 -4.38 12.72 -5.66
CA ALA A 174 -5.61 12.51 -4.90
C ALA A 174 -6.30 11.18 -5.28
N GLY A 175 -6.37 10.87 -6.60
CA GLY A 175 -6.90 9.61 -7.10
C GLY A 175 -6.10 8.40 -6.62
N GLY A 176 -4.77 8.50 -6.56
CA GLY A 176 -3.90 7.49 -5.95
C GLY A 176 -4.22 7.24 -4.48
N GLN A 177 -4.46 8.30 -3.71
CA GLN A 177 -4.84 8.19 -2.29
C GLN A 177 -6.24 7.57 -2.12
N ILE A 178 -7.19 7.91 -3.00
CA ILE A 178 -8.52 7.28 -3.02
C ILE A 178 -8.38 5.78 -3.33
N ALA A 179 -7.60 5.41 -4.35
CA ALA A 179 -7.36 4.02 -4.73
C ALA A 179 -6.71 3.24 -3.57
N PHE A 180 -5.73 3.84 -2.87
CA PHE A 180 -5.09 3.26 -1.70
C PHE A 180 -6.11 2.97 -0.58
N ASN A 181 -6.93 3.95 -0.19
CA ASN A 181 -7.91 3.79 0.88
C ASN A 181 -9.03 2.79 0.50
N LEU A 182 -9.49 2.84 -0.75
CA LEU A 182 -10.48 1.89 -1.26
C LEU A 182 -9.90 0.46 -1.27
N GLY A 183 -8.62 0.31 -1.64
CA GLY A 183 -7.90 -0.95 -1.55
C GLY A 183 -7.86 -1.48 -0.12
N SER A 184 -7.55 -0.63 0.87
CA SER A 184 -7.54 -1.03 2.29
C SER A 184 -8.92 -1.58 2.72
N ALA A 185 -10.00 -0.92 2.33
CA ALA A 185 -11.37 -1.33 2.66
C ALA A 185 -11.74 -2.67 1.99
N ILE A 186 -11.46 -2.80 0.68
CA ILE A 186 -11.70 -4.04 -0.08
C ILE A 186 -10.88 -5.19 0.51
N GLY A 187 -9.60 -4.96 0.82
CA GLY A 187 -8.72 -5.96 1.41
C GLY A 187 -9.27 -6.47 2.74
N ALA A 188 -9.55 -5.55 3.68
CA ALA A 188 -10.12 -5.91 4.99
C ALA A 188 -11.44 -6.66 4.84
N PHE A 189 -12.30 -6.26 3.90
CA PHE A 189 -13.56 -6.95 3.60
C PHE A 189 -13.33 -8.37 3.08
N CYS A 190 -12.45 -8.56 2.10
CA CYS A 190 -12.14 -9.87 1.53
C CYS A 190 -11.56 -10.83 2.58
N GLY A 191 -10.63 -10.34 3.41
CA GLY A 191 -10.08 -11.13 4.53
C GLY A 191 -11.18 -11.50 5.55
N GLY A 192 -12.07 -10.56 5.88
CA GLY A 192 -13.18 -10.77 6.79
C GLY A 192 -14.20 -11.79 6.27
N MET A 193 -14.47 -11.79 4.97
CA MET A 193 -15.37 -12.78 4.35
C MET A 193 -14.88 -14.21 4.54
N MET A 194 -13.56 -14.46 4.39
CA MET A 194 -12.99 -15.81 4.60
C MET A 194 -13.20 -16.29 6.04
N ILE A 195 -13.02 -15.39 6.99
CA ILE A 195 -13.23 -15.70 8.42
C ILE A 195 -14.73 -15.94 8.70
N ALA A 196 -15.60 -15.09 8.17
CA ALA A 196 -17.04 -15.19 8.36
C ALA A 196 -17.64 -16.50 7.78
N GLN A 197 -17.02 -17.03 6.73
CA GLN A 197 -17.38 -18.33 6.14
C GLN A 197 -16.78 -19.54 6.88
N GLY A 198 -16.01 -19.32 7.95
CA GLY A 198 -15.47 -20.39 8.78
C GLY A 198 -14.17 -21.02 8.28
N PHE A 199 -13.48 -20.44 7.28
CA PHE A 199 -12.21 -20.98 6.75
C PHE A 199 -11.00 -20.80 7.67
N GLY A 200 -11.16 -20.12 8.82
CA GLY A 200 -10.09 -19.92 9.79
C GLY A 200 -9.15 -18.74 9.44
N TRP A 201 -8.28 -18.40 10.39
CA TRP A 201 -7.42 -17.21 10.31
C TRP A 201 -6.33 -17.30 9.23
N ASN A 202 -5.90 -18.52 8.90
CA ASN A 202 -4.86 -18.72 7.88
C ASN A 202 -5.36 -18.42 6.47
N SER A 203 -6.65 -18.64 6.22
CA SER A 203 -7.25 -18.48 4.89
C SER A 203 -7.23 -17.05 4.35
N VAL A 204 -7.07 -16.03 5.22
CA VAL A 204 -7.02 -14.61 4.79
C VAL A 204 -5.84 -14.32 3.87
N ALA A 205 -4.80 -15.14 3.91
CA ALA A 205 -3.63 -15.00 3.05
C ALA A 205 -3.92 -15.35 1.57
N LEU A 206 -4.95 -16.17 1.29
CA LEU A 206 -5.30 -16.57 -0.08
C LEU A 206 -5.90 -15.43 -0.91
N PRO A 207 -7.00 -14.75 -0.48
CA PRO A 207 -7.50 -13.59 -1.19
C PRO A 207 -6.47 -12.46 -1.21
N ALA A 208 -5.65 -12.32 -0.17
CA ALA A 208 -4.55 -11.37 -0.11
C ALA A 208 -3.55 -11.59 -1.27
N ALA A 209 -3.09 -12.82 -1.47
CA ALA A 209 -2.20 -13.18 -2.57
C ALA A 209 -2.86 -12.96 -3.95
N ALA A 210 -4.12 -13.36 -4.10
CA ALA A 210 -4.87 -13.19 -5.35
C ALA A 210 -4.98 -11.69 -5.74
N LEU A 211 -5.29 -10.81 -4.78
CA LEU A 211 -5.36 -9.37 -5.01
C LEU A 211 -3.99 -8.78 -5.40
N SER A 212 -2.90 -9.21 -4.77
CA SER A 212 -1.55 -8.79 -5.14
C SER A 212 -1.15 -9.27 -6.55
N PHE A 213 -1.55 -10.47 -6.96
CA PHE A 213 -1.38 -10.93 -8.34
C PHE A 213 -2.17 -10.11 -9.35
N LEU A 214 -3.39 -9.69 -9.00
CA LEU A 214 -4.16 -8.78 -9.85
C LEU A 214 -3.48 -7.43 -10.01
N ALA A 215 -2.89 -6.89 -8.95
CA ALA A 215 -2.10 -5.66 -9.01
C ALA A 215 -0.89 -5.79 -9.93
N MET A 216 -0.09 -6.84 -9.77
CA MET A 216 1.04 -7.14 -10.64
C MET A 216 0.58 -7.26 -12.10
N SER A 217 -0.53 -7.96 -12.36
CA SER A 217 -1.08 -8.13 -13.71
C SER A 217 -1.49 -6.80 -14.34
N ALA A 218 -2.13 -5.90 -13.58
CA ALA A 218 -2.49 -4.56 -14.03
C ALA A 218 -1.24 -3.75 -14.44
N LEU A 219 -0.15 -3.83 -13.67
CA LEU A 219 1.11 -3.17 -14.00
C LEU A 219 1.79 -3.77 -15.24
N LEU A 220 1.73 -5.08 -15.42
CA LEU A 220 2.27 -5.73 -16.62
C LEU A 220 1.47 -5.34 -17.87
N ILE A 221 0.14 -5.28 -17.79
CA ILE A 221 -0.73 -4.79 -18.87
C ILE A 221 -0.40 -3.33 -19.20
N TYR A 222 -0.25 -2.49 -18.18
CA TYR A 222 0.17 -1.10 -18.36
C TYR A 222 1.52 -1.02 -19.09
N GLY A 223 2.50 -1.83 -18.70
CA GLY A 223 3.80 -1.88 -19.37
C GLY A 223 3.74 -2.32 -20.83
N CYS A 224 2.89 -3.29 -21.15
CA CYS A 224 2.63 -3.71 -22.53
C CYS A 224 1.96 -2.59 -23.36
N HIS A 225 1.02 -1.87 -22.76
CA HIS A 225 0.34 -0.74 -23.41
C HIS A 225 1.31 0.40 -23.74
N GLN A 226 2.19 0.77 -22.80
CA GLN A 226 3.22 1.78 -23.03
C GLN A 226 4.16 1.42 -24.20
N ARG A 227 4.60 0.16 -24.28
CA ARG A 227 5.48 -0.30 -25.37
C ARG A 227 4.81 -0.18 -26.73
N ARG A 228 3.51 -0.47 -26.84
CA ARG A 228 2.76 -0.36 -28.11
C ARG A 228 2.55 1.08 -28.56
N GLN A 229 2.62 2.05 -27.68
CA GLN A 229 2.50 3.48 -28.02
C GLN A 229 3.85 4.10 -28.41
N ALA A 230 4.96 3.43 -28.12
CA ALA A 230 6.31 3.89 -28.42
C ALA A 230 6.83 3.41 -29.81
N TYR A 231 6.05 2.54 -30.48
CA TYR A 231 6.24 2.10 -31.88
C TYR A 231 5.13 2.66 -32.76
#